data_07b7936d340f41c9670853d9baad2461
#
_entry.id   07b7936d340f41c9670853d9baad2461
#
_cell.length_a   1.000
_cell.length_b   1.000
_cell.length_c   1.000
_cell.angle_alpha   90.00
_cell.angle_beta   90.00
_cell.angle_gamma   90.00
#
_symmetry.space_group_name_H-M   'P 1'
#
loop_
_entity.id
_entity.type
_entity.pdbx_description
1 polymer ?
#
loop_
_entity_poly.entity_id
_entity_poly.type
_entity_poly.pdbx_seq_one_letter_code
_entity_poly.pdbx_strand_id
1 'polypeptide(L)'
;MRGIPAQPRPGRRGSRGKSAGHATPADTSEAAAGRARNGSAAHASGHADGDWRVLADQVAKHSSDFLDALTAVGRGEGGDEVIPLLLLQVAQVMLAGAQLGASKDVIPSGNAEPDIGADPDLDELRVGLAKRLGACDEYAELFDPYRDSAPTSFRLSDDLAAMASDLIHGLQHYQAGRSAEALWWWQYSYVNQWGTHGGAALRALHAVVAHARLDVAEEEIPG
;
A
#
# COMPACT_ATOMS: atom_id res chain seq x y z
N MET A 1 -15.00 -11.86 31.88
CA MET A 1 -16.29 -11.19 31.56
C MET A 1 -16.37 -9.91 32.36
N ARG A 2 -16.10 -8.76 31.77
CA ARG A 2 -16.49 -7.44 32.27
C ARG A 2 -16.88 -6.59 31.08
N GLY A 3 -18.12 -6.11 31.09
CA GLY A 3 -18.80 -5.47 29.98
C GLY A 3 -18.28 -4.09 29.63
N ILE A 4 -18.40 -3.77 28.37
CA ILE A 4 -18.13 -2.49 27.74
C ILE A 4 -19.35 -1.57 27.96
N PRO A 5 -19.20 -0.31 28.42
CA PRO A 5 -20.31 0.62 28.54
C PRO A 5 -20.67 1.27 27.20
N ALA A 6 -21.98 1.36 26.94
CA ALA A 6 -22.59 1.99 25.77
C ALA A 6 -22.44 3.50 25.78
N GLN A 7 -22.22 4.09 24.60
CA GLN A 7 -22.19 5.55 24.37
C GLN A 7 -23.60 6.10 24.09
N PRO A 8 -23.95 7.32 24.56
CA PRO A 8 -25.27 7.91 24.38
C PRO A 8 -25.41 8.67 23.04
N ARG A 9 -26.60 8.55 22.44
CA ARG A 9 -27.03 9.26 21.23
C ARG A 9 -27.38 10.73 21.54
N PRO A 10 -27.04 11.71 20.66
CA PRO A 10 -27.51 13.08 20.81
C PRO A 10 -28.94 13.25 20.30
N GLY A 11 -29.74 13.92 21.09
CA GLY A 11 -31.14 14.19 20.88
C GLY A 11 -31.42 15.33 19.89
N ARG A 12 -32.55 15.14 19.20
CA ARG A 12 -33.23 16.05 18.29
C ARG A 12 -33.91 17.18 19.10
N ARG A 13 -33.68 18.45 18.78
CA ARG A 13 -34.60 19.55 19.15
C ARG A 13 -34.85 20.45 17.95
N GLY A 14 -36.10 20.55 17.60
CA GLY A 14 -36.63 21.55 16.67
C GLY A 14 -37.13 22.79 17.42
N SER A 15 -37.18 23.94 16.75
CA SER A 15 -38.21 24.98 16.93
C SER A 15 -38.07 26.03 15.82
N ARG A 16 -39.07 26.18 15.11
CA ARG A 16 -39.88 27.26 14.54
C ARG A 16 -39.49 28.71 14.92
N GLY A 17 -39.52 29.61 13.93
CA GLY A 17 -39.63 31.06 14.10
C GLY A 17 -39.72 31.80 12.77
N LYS A 18 -40.81 32.46 12.55
CA LYS A 18 -41.32 33.15 11.37
C LYS A 18 -40.69 34.56 11.14
N SER A 19 -40.61 34.94 9.87
CA SER A 19 -41.30 36.03 9.12
C SER A 19 -40.57 37.34 8.88
N ALA A 20 -40.86 37.84 7.65
CA ALA A 20 -40.91 39.20 7.08
C ALA A 20 -39.58 39.80 6.62
N GLY A 21 -39.25 39.95 5.37
CA GLY A 21 -39.87 40.73 4.33
C GLY A 21 -39.27 42.13 4.23
N HIS A 22 -38.36 42.38 3.28
CA HIS A 22 -38.30 43.69 2.59
C HIS A 22 -37.54 43.54 1.24
N ALA A 23 -38.07 44.26 0.23
CA ALA A 23 -37.69 44.18 -1.14
C ALA A 23 -36.63 45.22 -1.55
N THR A 24 -35.73 44.80 -2.47
CA THR A 24 -35.07 45.44 -3.63
C THR A 24 -34.45 46.84 -3.53
N PRO A 25 -33.41 47.19 -4.32
CA PRO A 25 -33.27 46.90 -5.75
C PRO A 25 -31.90 46.43 -6.26
N ALA A 26 -31.91 46.02 -7.49
CA ALA A 26 -30.85 45.51 -8.38
C ALA A 26 -29.58 46.38 -8.43
N ASP A 27 -28.43 45.69 -8.54
CA ASP A 27 -27.33 46.24 -9.31
C ASP A 27 -26.55 45.12 -10.04
N THR A 28 -26.29 45.41 -11.30
CA THR A 28 -25.66 44.65 -12.32
C THR A 28 -24.14 44.61 -12.11
N SER A 29 -23.63 43.55 -11.49
CA SER A 29 -22.16 43.30 -11.40
C SER A 29 -21.76 41.83 -11.29
N GLU A 30 -22.56 40.87 -11.74
CA GLU A 30 -22.27 39.43 -11.52
C GLU A 30 -21.74 38.68 -12.76
N ALA A 31 -21.53 39.35 -13.91
CA ALA A 31 -21.11 38.67 -15.12
C ALA A 31 -19.59 38.51 -15.32
N ALA A 32 -18.74 39.15 -14.51
CA ALA A 32 -17.28 39.09 -14.65
C ALA A 32 -16.57 38.14 -13.70
N ALA A 33 -17.19 37.75 -12.60
CA ALA A 33 -16.58 36.87 -11.56
C ALA A 33 -16.74 35.37 -11.86
N GLY A 34 -17.64 34.96 -12.75
CA GLY A 34 -17.94 33.56 -13.07
C GLY A 34 -16.90 32.90 -14.01
N ARG A 35 -16.21 33.69 -14.85
CA ARG A 35 -15.24 33.14 -15.82
C ARG A 35 -13.85 32.86 -15.21
N ALA A 36 -13.45 33.56 -14.16
CA ALA A 36 -12.15 33.35 -13.52
C ALA A 36 -12.10 32.12 -12.58
N ARG A 37 -13.24 31.69 -12.04
CA ARG A 37 -13.31 30.51 -11.14
C ARG A 37 -13.35 29.17 -11.86
N ASN A 38 -13.89 29.09 -13.07
CA ASN A 38 -13.91 27.85 -13.86
C ASN A 38 -12.55 27.52 -14.50
N GLY A 39 -11.70 28.48 -14.77
CA GLY A 39 -10.34 28.24 -15.31
C GLY A 39 -9.38 27.69 -14.28
N SER A 40 -9.53 28.09 -13.00
CA SER A 40 -8.65 27.63 -11.91
C SER A 40 -9.00 26.21 -11.44
N ALA A 41 -10.26 25.81 -11.48
CA ALA A 41 -10.69 24.46 -11.10
C ALA A 41 -10.30 23.42 -12.16
N ALA A 42 -10.38 23.77 -13.44
CA ALA A 42 -9.99 22.89 -14.55
C ALA A 42 -8.45 22.70 -14.64
N HIS A 43 -7.65 23.71 -14.25
CA HIS A 43 -6.19 23.57 -14.17
C HIS A 43 -5.75 22.78 -12.94
N ALA A 44 -6.45 22.88 -11.81
CA ALA A 44 -6.15 22.09 -10.61
C ALA A 44 -6.50 20.61 -10.78
N SER A 45 -7.60 20.28 -11.48
CA SER A 45 -7.95 18.88 -11.76
C SER A 45 -7.00 18.23 -12.77
N GLY A 46 -6.56 18.95 -13.80
CA GLY A 46 -5.61 18.40 -14.79
C GLY A 46 -4.20 18.12 -14.24
N HIS A 47 -3.75 18.86 -13.23
CA HIS A 47 -2.49 18.58 -12.50
C HIS A 47 -2.65 17.36 -11.58
N ALA A 48 -3.74 17.27 -10.84
CA ALA A 48 -4.00 16.14 -9.96
C ALA A 48 -4.13 14.82 -10.75
N ASP A 49 -4.82 14.82 -11.89
CA ASP A 49 -4.95 13.65 -12.77
C ASP A 49 -3.60 13.21 -13.38
N GLY A 50 -2.72 14.16 -13.69
CA GLY A 50 -1.37 13.88 -14.17
C GLY A 50 -0.49 13.21 -13.08
N ASP A 51 -0.53 13.72 -11.86
CA ASP A 51 0.25 13.21 -10.73
C ASP A 51 -0.19 11.78 -10.34
N TRP A 52 -1.49 11.49 -10.40
CA TRP A 52 -2.02 10.14 -10.11
C TRP A 52 -1.58 9.10 -11.13
N ARG A 53 -1.50 9.45 -12.41
CA ARG A 53 -1.02 8.53 -13.46
C ARG A 53 0.45 8.19 -13.27
N VAL A 54 1.29 9.19 -13.01
CA VAL A 54 2.71 8.97 -12.73
C VAL A 54 2.91 8.05 -11.52
N LEU A 55 2.14 8.26 -10.47
CA LEU A 55 2.17 7.39 -9.29
C LEU A 55 1.72 5.97 -9.64
N ALA A 56 0.62 5.80 -10.41
CA ALA A 56 0.15 4.49 -10.85
C ALA A 56 1.20 3.74 -11.67
N ASP A 57 1.86 4.44 -12.61
CA ASP A 57 2.92 3.86 -13.44
C ASP A 57 4.12 3.42 -12.60
N GLN A 58 4.51 4.21 -11.58
CA GLN A 58 5.59 3.86 -10.66
C GLN A 58 5.26 2.64 -9.81
N VAL A 59 4.06 2.62 -9.21
CA VAL A 59 3.61 1.47 -8.40
C VAL A 59 3.53 0.21 -9.26
N ALA A 60 2.94 0.30 -10.47
CA ALA A 60 2.85 -0.81 -11.40
C ALA A 60 4.24 -1.37 -11.77
N LYS A 61 5.20 -0.46 -12.04
CA LYS A 61 6.57 -0.87 -12.35
C LYS A 61 7.22 -1.61 -11.18
N HIS A 62 7.21 -1.04 -9.99
CA HIS A 62 7.83 -1.68 -8.82
C HIS A 62 7.13 -2.99 -8.44
N SER A 63 5.80 -3.05 -8.59
CA SER A 63 5.06 -4.30 -8.38
C SER A 63 5.47 -5.38 -9.38
N SER A 64 5.62 -5.03 -10.66
CA SER A 64 6.06 -5.98 -11.69
C SER A 64 7.50 -6.46 -11.44
N ASP A 65 8.43 -5.55 -11.17
CA ASP A 65 9.83 -5.88 -10.88
C ASP A 65 9.94 -6.82 -9.65
N PHE A 66 9.14 -6.56 -8.62
CA PHE A 66 9.07 -7.39 -7.41
C PHE A 66 8.55 -8.81 -7.73
N LEU A 67 7.46 -8.91 -8.47
CA LEU A 67 6.85 -10.20 -8.83
C LEU A 67 7.77 -11.04 -9.74
N ASP A 68 8.46 -10.39 -10.67
CA ASP A 68 9.44 -11.05 -11.52
C ASP A 68 10.61 -11.62 -10.69
N ALA A 69 11.12 -10.83 -9.72
CA ALA A 69 12.16 -11.28 -8.81
C ALA A 69 11.69 -12.44 -7.92
N LEU A 70 10.48 -12.36 -7.34
CA LEU A 70 9.93 -13.47 -6.54
C LEU A 70 9.77 -14.73 -7.37
N THR A 71 9.29 -14.60 -8.60
CA THR A 71 9.10 -15.74 -9.52
C THR A 71 10.43 -16.40 -9.87
N ALA A 72 11.46 -15.61 -10.18
CA ALA A 72 12.80 -16.13 -10.45
C ALA A 72 13.38 -16.85 -9.23
N VAL A 73 13.30 -16.24 -8.05
CA VAL A 73 13.76 -16.84 -6.78
C VAL A 73 13.00 -18.12 -6.45
N GLY A 74 11.68 -18.13 -6.59
CA GLY A 74 10.82 -19.29 -6.34
C GLY A 74 11.14 -20.48 -7.26
N ARG A 75 11.63 -20.22 -8.49
CA ARG A 75 12.14 -21.21 -9.43
C ARG A 75 13.57 -21.68 -9.13
N GLY A 76 14.23 -21.13 -8.12
CA GLY A 76 15.59 -21.48 -7.74
C GLY A 76 16.69 -20.69 -8.47
N GLU A 77 16.33 -19.58 -9.12
CA GLU A 77 17.29 -18.68 -9.77
C GLU A 77 17.94 -17.71 -8.75
N GLY A 78 19.00 -17.01 -9.15
CA GLY A 78 19.61 -15.92 -8.39
C GLY A 78 20.80 -16.26 -7.51
N GLY A 79 21.24 -17.53 -7.41
CA GLY A 79 22.46 -17.92 -6.67
C GLY A 79 22.52 -17.32 -5.24
N ASP A 80 23.69 -16.84 -4.83
CA ASP A 80 23.92 -16.27 -3.49
C ASP A 80 23.36 -14.83 -3.34
N GLU A 81 22.96 -14.20 -4.43
CA GLU A 81 22.43 -12.83 -4.45
C GLU A 81 20.93 -12.72 -4.11
N VAL A 82 20.28 -13.85 -3.77
CA VAL A 82 18.82 -13.88 -3.52
C VAL A 82 18.41 -12.92 -2.39
N ILE A 83 19.10 -12.93 -1.25
CA ILE A 83 18.74 -12.09 -0.10
C ILE A 83 18.94 -10.58 -0.41
N PRO A 84 20.10 -10.14 -0.95
CA PRO A 84 20.25 -8.75 -1.40
C PRO A 84 19.24 -8.31 -2.46
N LEU A 85 18.90 -9.19 -3.40
CA LEU A 85 17.89 -8.92 -4.43
C LEU A 85 16.51 -8.71 -3.80
N LEU A 86 16.05 -9.63 -2.95
CA LEU A 86 14.76 -9.52 -2.27
C LEU A 86 14.70 -8.27 -1.39
N LEU A 87 15.78 -7.97 -0.64
CA LEU A 87 15.86 -6.75 0.17
C LEU A 87 15.65 -5.50 -0.69
N LEU A 88 16.30 -5.42 -1.86
CA LEU A 88 16.17 -4.29 -2.77
C LEU A 88 14.73 -4.18 -3.31
N GLN A 89 14.15 -5.28 -3.75
CA GLN A 89 12.80 -5.29 -4.33
C GLN A 89 11.73 -4.93 -3.30
N VAL A 90 11.80 -5.50 -2.10
CA VAL A 90 10.91 -5.12 -0.99
C VAL A 90 11.06 -3.64 -0.65
N ALA A 91 12.27 -3.11 -0.55
CA ALA A 91 12.51 -1.70 -0.26
C ALA A 91 11.88 -0.76 -1.33
N GLN A 92 11.97 -1.12 -2.62
CA GLN A 92 11.38 -0.33 -3.71
C GLN A 92 9.85 -0.33 -3.66
N VAL A 93 9.23 -1.50 -3.44
CA VAL A 93 7.77 -1.61 -3.29
C VAL A 93 7.32 -0.86 -2.04
N MET A 94 8.03 -0.97 -0.92
CA MET A 94 7.71 -0.24 0.32
C MET A 94 7.83 1.28 0.16
N LEU A 95 8.77 1.77 -0.65
CA LEU A 95 8.85 3.20 -0.99
C LEU A 95 7.60 3.64 -1.76
N ALA A 96 7.17 2.86 -2.76
CA ALA A 96 5.94 3.15 -3.49
C ALA A 96 4.70 3.10 -2.58
N GLY A 97 4.62 2.11 -1.69
CA GLY A 97 3.57 2.03 -0.67
C GLY A 97 3.54 3.22 0.29
N ALA A 98 4.69 3.68 0.75
CA ALA A 98 4.79 4.86 1.60
C ALA A 98 4.29 6.13 0.88
N GLN A 99 4.55 6.27 -0.43
CA GLN A 99 4.00 7.36 -1.25
C GLN A 99 2.48 7.27 -1.37
N LEU A 100 1.93 6.07 -1.54
CA LEU A 100 0.48 5.83 -1.51
C LEU A 100 -0.13 6.21 -0.16
N GLY A 101 0.48 5.74 0.94
CA GLY A 101 0.01 6.02 2.30
C GLY A 101 0.09 7.50 2.70
N ALA A 102 1.05 8.26 2.14
CA ALA A 102 1.18 9.70 2.35
C ALA A 102 0.28 10.55 1.45
N SER A 103 -0.31 9.94 0.40
CA SER A 103 -1.18 10.62 -0.55
C SER A 103 -2.61 10.72 -0.01
N LYS A 104 -3.42 11.63 -0.61
CA LYS A 104 -4.85 11.66 -0.34
C LYS A 104 -5.51 10.38 -0.84
N ASP A 105 -6.61 9.99 -0.18
CA ASP A 105 -7.36 8.80 -0.57
C ASP A 105 -7.81 8.91 -2.03
N VAL A 106 -7.50 7.87 -2.80
CA VAL A 106 -7.99 7.71 -4.15
C VAL A 106 -9.40 7.13 -4.07
N ILE A 107 -10.37 7.81 -4.66
CA ILE A 107 -11.75 7.35 -4.69
C ILE A 107 -12.14 7.14 -6.16
N PRO A 108 -12.29 5.88 -6.62
CA PRO A 108 -12.76 5.59 -7.98
C PRO A 108 -14.16 6.15 -8.21
N SER A 109 -14.47 6.49 -9.45
CA SER A 109 -15.76 7.07 -9.82
C SER A 109 -16.92 6.05 -9.79
N GLY A 110 -16.63 4.76 -9.65
CA GLY A 110 -17.62 3.68 -9.54
C GLY A 110 -18.09 3.44 -8.12
N ASN A 111 -19.32 2.92 -7.97
CA ASN A 111 -19.87 2.59 -6.66
C ASN A 111 -19.43 1.21 -6.10
N ALA A 112 -18.74 0.43 -6.90
CA ALA A 112 -18.21 -0.89 -6.53
C ALA A 112 -16.93 -1.17 -7.31
N GLU A 113 -16.04 -1.94 -6.70
CA GLU A 113 -14.86 -2.46 -7.38
C GLU A 113 -15.28 -3.38 -8.52
N PRO A 114 -14.76 -3.17 -9.75
CA PRO A 114 -15.02 -4.09 -10.86
C PRO A 114 -14.42 -5.46 -10.55
N ASP A 115 -15.18 -6.52 -10.81
CA ASP A 115 -14.66 -7.89 -10.72
C ASP A 115 -13.53 -8.08 -11.76
N ILE A 116 -12.38 -8.49 -11.30
CA ILE A 116 -11.18 -8.78 -12.12
C ILE A 116 -10.81 -10.26 -12.13
N GLY A 117 -11.66 -11.10 -11.59
CA GLY A 117 -11.47 -12.55 -11.53
C GLY A 117 -11.01 -13.05 -10.17
N ALA A 118 -10.67 -14.35 -10.14
CA ALA A 118 -10.21 -15.00 -8.92
C ALA A 118 -8.81 -14.51 -8.51
N ASP A 119 -8.56 -14.50 -7.20
CA ASP A 119 -7.23 -14.26 -6.66
C ASP A 119 -6.22 -15.29 -7.21
N PRO A 120 -4.97 -14.87 -7.44
CA PRO A 120 -3.95 -15.76 -7.96
C PRO A 120 -3.63 -16.88 -6.96
N ASP A 121 -3.47 -18.10 -7.46
CA ASP A 121 -2.88 -19.18 -6.68
C ASP A 121 -1.36 -18.98 -6.58
N LEU A 122 -0.88 -18.71 -5.39
CA LEU A 122 0.54 -18.45 -5.09
C LEU A 122 1.20 -19.58 -4.29
N ASP A 123 0.55 -20.73 -4.13
CA ASP A 123 1.09 -21.83 -3.32
C ASP A 123 2.43 -22.33 -3.84
N GLU A 124 2.57 -22.52 -5.15
CA GLU A 124 3.84 -22.93 -5.75
C GLU A 124 4.96 -21.90 -5.52
N LEU A 125 4.65 -20.62 -5.67
CA LEU A 125 5.57 -19.52 -5.39
C LEU A 125 6.02 -19.54 -3.92
N ARG A 126 5.08 -19.60 -3.01
CA ARG A 126 5.33 -19.63 -1.57
C ARG A 126 6.22 -20.80 -1.15
N VAL A 127 5.92 -22.02 -1.65
CA VAL A 127 6.74 -23.22 -1.40
C VAL A 127 8.14 -23.10 -2.01
N GLY A 128 8.24 -22.54 -3.21
CA GLY A 128 9.53 -22.28 -3.86
C GLY A 128 10.39 -21.31 -3.08
N LEU A 129 9.79 -20.19 -2.62
CA LEU A 129 10.45 -19.20 -1.76
C LEU A 129 10.92 -19.82 -0.43
N ALA A 130 10.04 -20.55 0.27
CA ALA A 130 10.39 -21.22 1.52
C ALA A 130 11.59 -22.16 1.37
N LYS A 131 11.59 -22.95 0.30
CA LYS A 131 12.71 -23.85 -0.03
C LYS A 131 14.01 -23.08 -0.29
N ARG A 132 13.92 -21.95 -0.99
CA ARG A 132 15.09 -21.14 -1.36
C ARG A 132 15.67 -20.36 -0.19
N LEU A 133 14.82 -19.83 0.68
CA LEU A 133 15.20 -19.09 1.88
C LEU A 133 15.76 -20.01 2.99
N GLY A 134 15.29 -21.26 3.05
CA GLY A 134 15.78 -22.25 3.99
C GLY A 134 15.68 -21.79 5.45
N ALA A 135 16.82 -21.77 6.18
CA ALA A 135 16.85 -21.34 7.57
C ALA A 135 16.52 -19.85 7.78
N CYS A 136 16.63 -19.01 6.74
CA CYS A 136 16.28 -17.60 6.80
C CYS A 136 14.78 -17.34 6.62
N ASP A 137 13.98 -18.37 6.31
CA ASP A 137 12.56 -18.23 6.08
C ASP A 137 11.79 -17.91 7.38
N GLU A 138 12.17 -18.52 8.49
CA GLU A 138 11.51 -18.33 9.78
C GLU A 138 12.20 -17.22 10.59
N TYR A 139 11.41 -16.26 11.10
CA TYR A 139 11.89 -15.14 11.90
C TYR A 139 10.88 -14.74 12.97
N ALA A 140 11.30 -13.94 13.95
CA ALA A 140 10.46 -13.46 15.04
C ALA A 140 10.18 -11.96 14.88
N GLU A 141 8.92 -11.55 15.01
CA GLU A 141 8.46 -10.18 14.81
C GLU A 141 7.31 -9.81 15.75
N LEU A 142 7.17 -8.52 16.06
CA LEU A 142 5.96 -7.92 16.61
C LEU A 142 5.07 -7.47 15.47
N PHE A 143 3.88 -8.05 15.33
CA PHE A 143 2.96 -7.69 14.25
C PHE A 143 2.48 -6.23 14.38
N ASP A 144 2.05 -5.83 15.57
CA ASP A 144 1.74 -4.44 15.90
C ASP A 144 2.63 -3.96 17.06
N PRO A 145 3.69 -3.16 16.80
CA PRO A 145 4.62 -2.73 17.84
C PRO A 145 3.99 -1.82 18.92
N TYR A 146 2.77 -1.32 18.68
CA TYR A 146 2.03 -0.51 19.67
C TYR A 146 1.08 -1.32 20.54
N ARG A 147 0.77 -2.56 20.15
CA ARG A 147 -0.22 -3.43 20.83
C ARG A 147 0.37 -4.72 21.36
N ASP A 148 1.31 -5.30 20.63
CA ASP A 148 1.87 -6.59 20.95
C ASP A 148 3.03 -6.44 21.93
N SER A 149 3.06 -7.31 22.94
CA SER A 149 4.10 -7.30 24.00
C SER A 149 5.13 -8.42 23.83
N ALA A 150 4.90 -9.36 22.92
CA ALA A 150 5.78 -10.50 22.69
C ALA A 150 5.88 -10.79 21.17
N PRO A 151 7.08 -11.17 20.67
CA PRO A 151 7.24 -11.55 19.28
C PRO A 151 6.55 -12.87 18.98
N THR A 152 6.11 -13.02 17.74
CA THR A 152 5.53 -14.23 17.18
C THR A 152 6.39 -14.71 16.02
N SER A 153 6.39 -16.00 15.72
CA SER A 153 7.08 -16.57 14.56
C SER A 153 6.31 -16.28 13.28
N PHE A 154 7.04 -15.80 12.26
CA PHE A 154 6.57 -15.51 10.91
C PHE A 154 7.47 -16.18 9.89
N ARG A 155 7.03 -16.20 8.64
CA ARG A 155 7.81 -16.70 7.50
C ARG A 155 7.93 -15.64 6.42
N LEU A 156 9.14 -15.41 5.95
CA LEU A 156 9.39 -14.53 4.82
C LEU A 156 8.64 -14.96 3.56
N SER A 157 8.56 -16.27 3.30
CA SER A 157 7.81 -16.81 2.17
C SER A 157 6.32 -16.51 2.22
N ASP A 158 5.71 -16.52 3.41
CA ASP A 158 4.31 -16.18 3.61
C ASP A 158 4.09 -14.66 3.44
N ASP A 159 4.96 -13.82 4.00
CA ASP A 159 4.88 -12.37 3.86
C ASP A 159 5.05 -11.92 2.41
N LEU A 160 6.05 -12.47 1.71
CA LEU A 160 6.31 -12.14 0.31
C LEU A 160 5.15 -12.59 -0.60
N ALA A 161 4.54 -13.75 -0.32
CA ALA A 161 3.37 -14.23 -1.05
C ALA A 161 2.12 -13.37 -0.78
N ALA A 162 1.91 -12.93 0.47
CA ALA A 162 0.82 -12.02 0.83
C ALA A 162 0.97 -10.67 0.11
N MET A 163 2.17 -10.09 0.10
CA MET A 163 2.46 -8.88 -0.68
C MET A 163 2.17 -9.10 -2.17
N ALA A 164 2.64 -10.24 -2.73
CA ALA A 164 2.44 -10.55 -4.14
C ALA A 164 0.96 -10.61 -4.52
N SER A 165 0.11 -11.22 -3.68
CA SER A 165 -1.34 -11.30 -3.91
C SER A 165 -1.97 -9.92 -4.09
N ASP A 166 -1.74 -9.01 -3.15
CA ASP A 166 -2.30 -7.66 -3.19
C ASP A 166 -1.76 -6.84 -4.38
N LEU A 167 -0.47 -6.99 -4.69
CA LEU A 167 0.15 -6.27 -5.80
C LEU A 167 -0.33 -6.76 -7.16
N ILE A 168 -0.54 -8.09 -7.33
CA ILE A 168 -1.11 -8.68 -8.54
C ILE A 168 -2.52 -8.16 -8.78
N HIS A 169 -3.36 -8.13 -7.75
CA HIS A 169 -4.73 -7.64 -7.85
C HIS A 169 -4.77 -6.20 -8.38
N GLY A 170 -3.98 -5.30 -7.81
CA GLY A 170 -3.86 -3.94 -8.33
C GLY A 170 -3.29 -3.87 -9.75
N LEU A 171 -2.32 -4.74 -10.12
CA LEU A 171 -1.81 -4.81 -11.49
C LEU A 171 -2.87 -5.26 -12.50
N GLN A 172 -3.78 -6.15 -12.13
CA GLN A 172 -4.89 -6.56 -12.99
C GLN A 172 -5.80 -5.38 -13.32
N HIS A 173 -6.12 -4.52 -12.33
CA HIS A 173 -6.83 -3.27 -12.58
C HIS A 173 -6.05 -2.34 -13.52
N TYR A 174 -4.76 -2.15 -13.23
CA TYR A 174 -3.89 -1.27 -14.03
C TYR A 174 -3.81 -1.74 -15.49
N GLN A 175 -3.57 -3.02 -15.73
CA GLN A 175 -3.51 -3.63 -17.07
C GLN A 175 -4.83 -3.55 -17.83
N ALA A 176 -5.96 -3.56 -17.11
CA ALA A 176 -7.28 -3.32 -17.68
C ALA A 176 -7.56 -1.83 -17.97
N GLY A 177 -6.57 -0.94 -17.81
CA GLY A 177 -6.70 0.51 -18.04
C GLY A 177 -7.44 1.26 -16.93
N ARG A 178 -7.66 0.63 -15.78
CA ARG A 178 -8.38 1.18 -14.63
C ARG A 178 -7.40 1.68 -13.56
N SER A 179 -6.64 2.73 -13.89
CA SER A 179 -5.57 3.24 -13.02
C SER A 179 -6.07 3.79 -11.68
N ALA A 180 -7.29 4.34 -11.63
CA ALA A 180 -7.88 4.85 -10.40
C ALA A 180 -8.23 3.71 -9.43
N GLU A 181 -8.82 2.63 -9.95
CA GLU A 181 -9.12 1.42 -9.20
C GLU A 181 -7.85 0.71 -8.72
N ALA A 182 -6.82 0.65 -9.57
CA ALA A 182 -5.51 0.11 -9.21
C ALA A 182 -4.87 0.88 -8.05
N LEU A 183 -4.84 2.21 -8.14
CA LEU A 183 -4.30 3.06 -7.07
C LEU A 183 -5.10 2.92 -5.78
N TRP A 184 -6.44 2.91 -5.87
CA TRP A 184 -7.31 2.70 -4.71
C TRP A 184 -7.01 1.36 -4.04
N TRP A 185 -6.93 0.27 -4.82
CA TRP A 185 -6.63 -1.06 -4.26
C TRP A 185 -5.26 -1.10 -3.60
N TRP A 186 -4.21 -0.64 -4.30
CA TRP A 186 -2.86 -0.63 -3.73
C TRP A 186 -2.75 0.23 -2.47
N GLN A 187 -3.42 1.40 -2.43
CA GLN A 187 -3.45 2.26 -1.24
C GLN A 187 -4.19 1.60 -0.08
N TYR A 188 -5.38 1.05 -0.36
CA TYR A 188 -6.19 0.36 0.64
C TYR A 188 -5.46 -0.86 1.20
N SER A 189 -4.94 -1.74 0.35
CA SER A 189 -4.25 -2.95 0.79
C SER A 189 -2.89 -2.66 1.43
N TYR A 190 -2.19 -1.57 1.05
CA TYR A 190 -0.99 -1.11 1.74
C TYR A 190 -1.26 -0.82 3.22
N VAL A 191 -2.30 -0.05 3.50
CA VAL A 191 -2.64 0.35 4.88
C VAL A 191 -3.14 -0.84 5.71
N ASN A 192 -3.89 -1.76 5.09
CA ASN A 192 -4.55 -2.83 5.80
C ASN A 192 -3.74 -4.14 5.85
N GLN A 193 -2.83 -4.38 4.93
CA GLN A 193 -2.25 -5.70 4.74
C GLN A 193 -0.78 -5.67 4.31
N TRP A 194 -0.47 -5.46 3.01
CA TRP A 194 0.87 -5.69 2.49
C TRP A 194 1.94 -4.73 3.02
N GLY A 195 1.55 -3.55 3.52
CA GLY A 195 2.48 -2.63 4.18
C GLY A 195 3.06 -3.21 5.47
N THR A 196 2.26 -3.97 6.24
CA THR A 196 2.72 -4.66 7.45
C THR A 196 3.65 -5.80 7.10
N HIS A 197 3.25 -6.67 6.16
CA HIS A 197 4.10 -7.77 5.67
C HIS A 197 5.42 -7.28 5.08
N GLY A 198 5.37 -6.22 4.26
CA GLY A 198 6.55 -5.63 3.67
C GLY A 198 7.51 -5.01 4.67
N GLY A 199 6.99 -4.35 5.71
CA GLY A 199 7.80 -3.79 6.80
C GLY A 199 8.53 -4.86 7.59
N ALA A 200 7.84 -5.96 7.91
CA ALA A 200 8.40 -7.12 8.59
C ALA A 200 9.46 -7.83 7.74
N ALA A 201 9.12 -8.14 6.46
CA ALA A 201 10.05 -8.75 5.51
C ALA A 201 11.31 -7.90 5.29
N LEU A 202 11.15 -6.57 5.15
CA LEU A 202 12.27 -5.65 4.98
C LEU A 202 13.26 -5.73 6.15
N ARG A 203 12.74 -5.76 7.37
CA ARG A 203 13.55 -5.86 8.58
C ARG A 203 14.25 -7.23 8.71
N ALA A 204 13.54 -8.31 8.42
CA ALA A 204 14.09 -9.65 8.45
C ALA A 204 15.21 -9.83 7.42
N LEU A 205 14.99 -9.43 6.15
CA LEU A 205 16.00 -9.49 5.10
C LEU A 205 17.21 -8.61 5.41
N HIS A 206 17.00 -7.41 5.97
CA HIS A 206 18.10 -6.56 6.42
C HIS A 206 18.93 -7.23 7.52
N ALA A 207 18.29 -7.91 8.48
CA ALA A 207 19.00 -8.62 9.55
C ALA A 207 19.89 -9.72 8.99
N VAL A 208 19.41 -10.52 8.02
CA VAL A 208 20.22 -11.54 7.35
C VAL A 208 21.46 -10.93 6.67
N VAL A 209 21.29 -9.83 5.93
CA VAL A 209 22.41 -9.11 5.29
C VAL A 209 23.40 -8.58 6.33
N ALA A 210 22.90 -8.04 7.44
CA ALA A 210 23.74 -7.50 8.52
C ALA A 210 24.58 -8.60 9.16
N HIS A 211 23.97 -9.74 9.54
CA HIS A 211 24.69 -10.88 10.09
C HIS A 211 25.75 -11.40 9.12
N ALA A 212 25.40 -11.62 7.85
CA ALA A 212 26.35 -12.13 6.87
C ALA A 212 27.56 -11.20 6.65
N ARG A 213 27.42 -9.90 6.86
CA ARG A 213 28.54 -8.93 6.69
C ARG A 213 29.34 -8.68 7.95
N LEU A 214 28.71 -8.74 9.11
CA LEU A 214 29.37 -8.43 10.39
C LEU A 214 30.05 -9.65 10.98
N ASP A 215 29.45 -10.84 10.85
CA ASP A 215 30.02 -12.08 11.41
C ASP A 215 31.32 -12.49 10.67
N VAL A 216 31.42 -12.21 9.37
CA VAL A 216 32.68 -12.42 8.60
C VAL A 216 33.81 -11.50 9.09
N ALA A 217 33.48 -10.31 9.62
CA ALA A 217 34.49 -9.35 10.08
C ALA A 217 35.11 -9.74 11.45
N GLU A 218 34.41 -10.54 12.27
CA GLU A 218 34.93 -11.02 13.55
C GLU A 218 35.91 -12.19 13.40
N GLU A 219 35.77 -13.03 12.37
CA GLU A 219 36.69 -14.15 12.09
C GLU A 219 38.03 -13.72 11.45
N GLU A 220 38.13 -12.53 10.89
CA GLU A 220 39.34 -12.02 10.22
C GLU A 220 40.28 -11.20 11.13
N ILE A 221 40.02 -11.07 12.44
CA ILE A 221 40.91 -10.38 13.36
C ILE A 221 41.85 -11.42 14.00
N PRO A 222 43.06 -11.61 13.48
CA PRO A 222 44.06 -12.43 14.16
C PRO A 222 44.48 -11.68 15.43
N GLY A 223 44.30 -12.35 16.59
CA GLY A 223 44.73 -11.86 17.89
C GLY A 223 46.28 -11.73 18.01
#